data_a7758f5bf6fb8c9205f05b90117a486e
#
_entry.id   a7758f5bf6fb8c9205f05b90117a486e
#
_cell.length_a   1.000
_cell.length_b   1.000
_cell.length_c   1.000
_cell.angle_alpha   90.00
_cell.angle_beta   90.00
_cell.angle_gamma   90.00
#
_symmetry.space_group_name_H-M   'P 1'
#
loop_
_entity.id
_entity.type
_entity.pdbx_description
1 polymer ?
#
loop_
_entity_poly.entity_id
_entity_poly.type
_entity_poly.pdbx_seq_one_letter_code
_entity_poly.pdbx_strand_id
1 'polypeptide(L)'
;VLIMLLESTEKNMSNETLITGKKAENAIKESLFLFTLYICVTIAILTLMTLIYDVLSTGTTRLTSDYEVGLITKIQIDNPVDFLTTLDSRYPDRAGIGPAFAGTVWLMIIVVSVTFPFGTGAAIYLQEFAPKNRLTRFIELNLTNLAGVPSVIYGLLGLAVFVRLAGFGRSVLSGGLTLTLLILPVVIVASREALKAVPDTIRQGALALGATKFQAVFRQVVPSAIPGMV
;
A
#
# COMPACT_ATOMS: atom_id res chain seq x y z
N VAL A 1 30.20 -30.50 -55.62
CA VAL A 1 30.74 -29.48 -54.68
C VAL A 1 30.11 -28.14 -54.94
N LEU A 2 30.05 -27.60 -56.19
CA LEU A 2 29.50 -26.28 -56.52
C LEU A 2 28.01 -26.15 -56.20
N ILE A 3 27.21 -27.20 -56.49
CA ILE A 3 25.76 -27.25 -56.20
C ILE A 3 25.49 -27.27 -54.70
N MET A 4 26.28 -28.00 -53.90
CA MET A 4 26.16 -28.01 -52.43
C MET A 4 26.51 -26.64 -51.80
N LEU A 5 27.45 -25.91 -52.37
CA LEU A 5 27.81 -24.58 -51.91
C LEU A 5 26.70 -23.53 -52.23
N LEU A 6 26.08 -23.63 -53.40
CA LEU A 6 24.97 -22.79 -53.80
C LEU A 6 23.74 -23.01 -52.90
N GLU A 7 23.40 -24.29 -52.63
CA GLU A 7 22.27 -24.66 -51.76
C GLU A 7 22.49 -24.23 -50.30
N SER A 8 23.74 -24.31 -49.80
CA SER A 8 24.08 -23.83 -48.46
C SER A 8 24.01 -22.30 -48.33
N THR A 9 24.36 -21.55 -49.39
CA THR A 9 24.30 -20.08 -49.42
C THR A 9 22.84 -19.58 -49.52
N GLU A 10 22.02 -20.25 -50.29
CA GLU A 10 20.58 -19.94 -50.45
C GLU A 10 19.82 -20.18 -49.13
N LYS A 11 20.14 -21.29 -48.45
CA LYS A 11 19.58 -21.62 -47.13
C LYS A 11 20.00 -20.64 -46.02
N ASN A 12 21.28 -20.18 -46.06
CA ASN A 12 21.75 -19.15 -45.15
C ASN A 12 21.07 -17.77 -45.38
N MET A 13 20.94 -17.36 -46.63
CA MET A 13 20.27 -16.11 -46.97
C MET A 13 18.75 -16.14 -46.59
N SER A 14 18.09 -17.29 -46.79
CA SER A 14 16.68 -17.44 -46.36
C SER A 14 16.54 -17.39 -44.84
N ASN A 15 17.46 -17.97 -44.09
CA ASN A 15 17.45 -17.90 -42.63
C ASN A 15 17.73 -16.49 -42.10
N GLU A 16 18.64 -15.75 -42.71
CA GLU A 16 18.94 -14.35 -42.33
C GLU A 16 17.77 -13.44 -42.62
N THR A 17 17.04 -13.60 -43.73
CA THR A 17 15.86 -12.81 -44.06
C THR A 17 14.71 -13.10 -43.11
N LEU A 18 14.53 -14.37 -42.70
CA LEU A 18 13.50 -14.76 -41.71
C LEU A 18 13.81 -14.21 -40.30
N ILE A 19 15.07 -14.20 -39.89
CA ILE A 19 15.52 -13.67 -38.61
C ILE A 19 15.36 -12.15 -38.59
N THR A 20 15.71 -11.45 -39.68
CA THR A 20 15.59 -9.99 -39.80
C THR A 20 14.11 -9.56 -39.83
N GLY A 21 13.27 -10.28 -40.56
CA GLY A 21 11.83 -10.03 -40.59
C GLY A 21 11.15 -10.21 -39.22
N LYS A 22 11.49 -11.27 -38.52
CA LYS A 22 10.97 -11.55 -37.18
C LYS A 22 11.44 -10.53 -36.13
N LYS A 23 12.68 -10.05 -36.25
CA LYS A 23 13.24 -8.99 -35.41
C LYS A 23 12.56 -7.64 -35.67
N ALA A 24 12.26 -7.30 -36.92
CA ALA A 24 11.52 -6.09 -37.27
C ALA A 24 10.06 -6.13 -36.79
N GLU A 25 9.38 -7.28 -36.92
CA GLU A 25 8.00 -7.45 -36.40
C GLU A 25 7.94 -7.32 -34.88
N ASN A 26 8.92 -7.88 -34.18
CA ASN A 26 8.97 -7.76 -32.71
C ASN A 26 9.28 -6.31 -32.31
N ALA A 27 10.15 -5.58 -33.01
CA ALA A 27 10.43 -4.18 -32.75
C ALA A 27 9.20 -3.27 -32.97
N ILE A 28 8.37 -3.57 -33.99
CA ILE A 28 7.11 -2.84 -34.19
C ILE A 28 6.12 -3.12 -33.06
N LYS A 29 5.97 -4.37 -32.62
CA LYS A 29 5.10 -4.73 -31.49
C LYS A 29 5.56 -4.10 -30.19
N GLU A 30 6.84 -4.07 -29.95
CA GLU A 30 7.45 -3.42 -28.79
C GLU A 30 7.22 -1.91 -28.80
N SER A 31 7.45 -1.25 -29.95
CA SER A 31 7.17 0.18 -30.15
C SER A 31 5.69 0.50 -29.95
N LEU A 32 4.78 -0.31 -30.50
CA LEU A 32 3.34 -0.14 -30.34
C LEU A 32 2.91 -0.32 -28.86
N PHE A 33 3.48 -1.30 -28.18
CA PHE A 33 3.23 -1.53 -26.76
C PHE A 33 3.68 -0.33 -25.93
N LEU A 34 4.91 0.16 -26.13
CA LEU A 34 5.42 1.34 -25.44
C LEU A 34 4.57 2.57 -25.73
N PHE A 35 4.17 2.80 -26.97
CA PHE A 35 3.30 3.91 -27.34
C PHE A 35 1.94 3.85 -26.62
N THR A 36 1.33 2.67 -26.58
CA THR A 36 0.07 2.45 -25.84
C THR A 36 0.25 2.72 -24.36
N LEU A 37 1.36 2.24 -23.78
CA LEU A 37 1.68 2.47 -22.38
C LEU A 37 1.86 3.97 -22.07
N TYR A 38 2.57 4.72 -22.92
CA TYR A 38 2.72 6.16 -22.77
C TYR A 38 1.37 6.89 -22.86
N ILE A 39 0.49 6.51 -23.79
CA ILE A 39 -0.85 7.07 -23.89
C ILE A 39 -1.64 6.82 -22.60
N CYS A 40 -1.67 5.59 -22.09
CA CYS A 40 -2.38 5.26 -20.86
C CYS A 40 -1.86 6.07 -19.67
N VAL A 41 -0.55 6.17 -19.52
CA VAL A 41 0.07 6.97 -18.44
C VAL A 41 -0.26 8.44 -18.59
N THR A 42 -0.20 8.98 -19.82
CA THR A 42 -0.54 10.39 -20.09
C THR A 42 -2.01 10.68 -19.75
N ILE A 43 -2.94 9.80 -20.15
CA ILE A 43 -4.36 9.95 -19.82
C ILE A 43 -4.55 9.90 -18.29
N ALA A 44 -3.89 8.98 -17.59
CA ALA A 44 -3.98 8.88 -16.14
C ALA A 44 -3.47 10.15 -15.44
N ILE A 45 -2.35 10.71 -15.90
CA ILE A 45 -1.79 11.97 -15.37
C ILE A 45 -2.72 13.14 -15.66
N LEU A 46 -3.25 13.26 -16.87
CA LEU A 46 -4.19 14.33 -17.22
C LEU A 46 -5.48 14.24 -16.39
N THR A 47 -6.01 13.04 -16.19
CA THR A 47 -7.20 12.84 -15.34
C THR A 47 -6.91 13.22 -13.90
N LEU A 48 -5.75 12.84 -13.37
CA LEU A 48 -5.33 13.22 -12.02
C LEU A 48 -5.17 14.74 -11.90
N MET A 49 -4.54 15.39 -12.89
CA MET A 49 -4.36 16.84 -12.89
C MET A 49 -5.68 17.60 -12.98
N THR A 50 -6.64 17.14 -13.79
CA THR A 50 -7.98 17.75 -13.86
C THR A 50 -8.73 17.59 -12.53
N LEU A 51 -8.63 16.41 -11.89
CA LEU A 51 -9.22 16.17 -10.55
C LEU A 51 -8.59 17.10 -9.49
N ILE A 52 -7.27 17.20 -9.46
CA ILE A 52 -6.57 18.09 -8.52
C ILE A 52 -6.96 19.55 -8.77
N TYR A 53 -7.03 19.97 -10.03
CA TYR A 53 -7.44 21.32 -10.38
C TYR A 53 -8.89 21.62 -9.94
N ASP A 54 -9.81 20.69 -10.17
CA ASP A 54 -11.22 20.83 -9.75
C ASP A 54 -11.34 20.93 -8.23
N VAL A 55 -10.68 20.03 -7.50
CA VAL A 55 -10.66 20.04 -6.02
C VAL A 55 -10.04 21.31 -5.46
N LEU A 56 -8.92 21.77 -6.04
CA LEU A 56 -8.25 22.99 -5.60
C LEU A 56 -9.08 24.22 -5.95
N SER A 57 -9.64 24.32 -7.14
CA SER A 57 -10.45 25.48 -7.56
C SER A 57 -11.72 25.61 -6.73
N THR A 58 -12.40 24.50 -6.46
CA THR A 58 -13.60 24.46 -5.62
C THR A 58 -13.26 24.66 -4.15
N GLY A 59 -12.17 24.05 -3.68
CA GLY A 59 -11.72 24.14 -2.29
C GLY A 59 -11.20 25.52 -1.91
N THR A 60 -10.42 26.17 -2.81
CA THR A 60 -9.91 27.54 -2.57
C THR A 60 -11.03 28.57 -2.55
N THR A 61 -12.02 28.45 -3.43
CA THR A 61 -13.23 29.30 -3.36
C THR A 61 -13.92 29.16 -2.02
N ARG A 62 -13.95 27.96 -1.45
CA ARG A 62 -14.55 27.69 -0.15
C ARG A 62 -13.76 28.28 1.03
N LEU A 63 -12.43 28.33 0.90
CA LEU A 63 -11.53 28.87 1.92
C LEU A 63 -11.39 30.40 1.86
N THR A 64 -11.68 31.01 0.69
CA THR A 64 -11.39 32.43 0.43
C THR A 64 -12.61 33.28 0.16
N SER A 65 -13.81 32.71 -0.09
CA SER A 65 -14.98 33.50 -0.44
C SER A 65 -15.82 33.88 0.78
N ASP A 66 -16.00 35.20 0.95
CA ASP A 66 -17.11 35.77 1.69
C ASP A 66 -18.39 35.49 0.90
N TYR A 67 -19.11 34.41 1.19
CA TYR A 67 -20.41 34.14 0.58
C TYR A 67 -21.45 35.00 1.24
N GLU A 68 -21.92 36.01 0.52
CA GLU A 68 -23.21 36.66 0.82
C GLU A 68 -24.36 35.72 0.43
N VAL A 69 -24.79 34.87 1.34
CA VAL A 69 -26.04 34.13 1.20
C VAL A 69 -27.16 34.97 1.77
N GLY A 70 -27.95 35.51 0.84
CA GLY A 70 -29.23 36.20 0.97
C GLY A 70 -29.76 36.54 2.37
N LEU A 71 -30.06 37.74 2.56
CA LEU A 71 -30.82 38.57 3.51
C LEU A 71 -31.05 38.16 4.97
N ILE A 72 -30.79 36.90 5.41
CA ILE A 72 -31.14 36.48 6.77
C ILE A 72 -30.00 35.78 7.54
N THR A 73 -28.95 35.27 6.91
CA THR A 73 -27.91 34.62 7.69
C THR A 73 -26.55 34.84 7.04
N LYS A 74 -25.79 35.83 7.50
CA LYS A 74 -24.36 35.92 7.30
C LYS A 74 -23.73 34.79 8.13
N ILE A 75 -23.41 33.67 7.52
CA ILE A 75 -22.48 32.72 8.11
C ILE A 75 -21.11 33.13 7.57
N GLN A 76 -20.45 33.97 8.30
CA GLN A 76 -19.09 34.42 8.09
C GLN A 76 -18.20 33.23 8.52
N ILE A 77 -17.63 32.52 7.57
CA ILE A 77 -16.55 31.58 7.86
C ILE A 77 -15.29 32.44 7.90
N ASP A 78 -15.06 33.06 9.04
CA ASP A 78 -13.96 34.01 9.23
C ASP A 78 -12.57 33.33 9.31
N ASN A 79 -12.51 32.00 9.42
CA ASN A 79 -11.23 31.29 9.58
C ASN A 79 -11.24 29.91 8.89
N PRO A 80 -10.14 29.50 8.25
CA PRO A 80 -9.96 28.13 7.75
C PRO A 80 -10.10 27.08 8.86
N VAL A 81 -9.99 27.47 10.12
CA VAL A 81 -10.22 26.61 11.29
C VAL A 81 -11.69 26.20 11.40
N ASP A 82 -12.64 27.04 11.01
CA ASP A 82 -14.07 26.72 11.06
C ASP A 82 -14.44 25.59 10.10
N PHE A 83 -13.81 25.53 8.93
CA PHE A 83 -13.98 24.41 7.99
C PHE A 83 -13.50 23.06 8.59
N LEU A 84 -12.43 23.08 9.40
CA LEU A 84 -11.90 21.89 10.06
C LEU A 84 -12.74 21.41 11.25
N THR A 85 -13.53 22.31 11.87
CA THR A 85 -14.30 22.03 13.09
C THR A 85 -15.80 21.87 12.82
N THR A 86 -16.28 22.43 11.71
CA THR A 86 -17.70 22.38 11.34
C THR A 86 -18.13 20.98 10.93
N LEU A 87 -19.39 20.66 11.21
CA LEU A 87 -20.00 19.38 10.86
C LEU A 87 -20.18 19.23 9.34
N ASP A 88 -20.28 18.00 8.88
CA ASP A 88 -20.66 17.69 7.51
C ASP A 88 -22.09 18.18 7.21
N SER A 89 -22.30 18.76 6.04
CA SER A 89 -23.58 19.29 5.61
C SER A 89 -23.86 18.96 4.15
N ARG A 90 -25.14 18.74 3.83
CA ARG A 90 -25.60 18.60 2.44
C ARG A 90 -25.43 19.88 1.63
N TYR A 91 -25.43 21.03 2.32
CA TYR A 91 -25.26 22.33 1.69
C TYR A 91 -23.76 22.69 1.62
N PRO A 92 -23.21 22.97 0.43
CA PRO A 92 -21.79 23.32 0.27
C PRO A 92 -21.34 24.47 1.19
N ASP A 93 -22.23 25.45 1.41
CA ASP A 93 -21.93 26.66 2.17
C ASP A 93 -21.74 26.41 3.68
N ARG A 94 -22.16 25.26 4.19
CA ARG A 94 -22.11 24.90 5.62
C ARG A 94 -21.32 23.62 5.87
N ALA A 95 -20.76 23.03 4.81
CA ALA A 95 -20.06 21.77 4.92
C ALA A 95 -18.67 21.97 5.53
N GLY A 96 -18.36 21.21 6.57
CA GLY A 96 -17.04 21.10 7.17
C GLY A 96 -16.53 19.66 7.14
N ILE A 97 -15.28 19.45 7.51
CA ILE A 97 -14.62 18.12 7.53
C ILE A 97 -14.34 17.63 8.96
N GLY A 98 -14.81 18.34 9.99
CA GLY A 98 -14.52 18.02 11.38
C GLY A 98 -14.75 16.56 11.77
N PRO A 99 -15.96 16.00 11.56
CA PRO A 99 -16.24 14.60 11.90
C PRO A 99 -15.42 13.62 11.09
N ALA A 100 -15.19 13.89 9.79
CA ALA A 100 -14.39 13.05 8.94
C ALA A 100 -12.92 13.02 9.40
N PHE A 101 -12.36 14.19 9.73
CA PHE A 101 -11.01 14.31 10.26
C PHE A 101 -10.85 13.61 11.62
N ALA A 102 -11.76 13.90 12.57
CA ALA A 102 -11.76 13.25 13.87
C ALA A 102 -11.92 11.72 13.76
N GLY A 103 -12.83 11.25 12.89
CA GLY A 103 -13.04 9.84 12.62
C GLY A 103 -11.80 9.16 12.07
N THR A 104 -11.10 9.81 11.13
CA THR A 104 -9.85 9.31 10.57
C THR A 104 -8.76 9.21 11.64
N VAL A 105 -8.60 10.23 12.49
CA VAL A 105 -7.61 10.22 13.58
C VAL A 105 -7.89 9.07 14.55
N TRP A 106 -9.12 8.88 14.98
CA TRP A 106 -9.49 7.78 15.85
C TRP A 106 -9.26 6.40 15.22
N LEU A 107 -9.62 6.24 13.94
CA LEU A 107 -9.34 5.01 13.19
C LEU A 107 -7.83 4.73 13.13
N MET A 108 -7.02 5.74 12.82
CA MET A 108 -5.55 5.60 12.76
C MET A 108 -4.96 5.21 14.11
N ILE A 109 -5.44 5.82 15.21
CA ILE A 109 -5.00 5.46 16.57
C ILE A 109 -5.27 3.98 16.85
N ILE A 110 -6.47 3.48 16.55
CA ILE A 110 -6.84 2.07 16.77
C ILE A 110 -5.97 1.17 15.89
N VAL A 111 -5.89 1.45 14.60
CA VAL A 111 -5.14 0.64 13.65
C VAL A 111 -3.66 0.55 14.03
N VAL A 112 -3.02 1.68 14.28
CA VAL A 112 -1.59 1.72 14.65
C VAL A 112 -1.35 1.02 15.98
N SER A 113 -2.18 1.31 17.00
CA SER A 113 -2.03 0.73 18.34
C SER A 113 -2.16 -0.79 18.37
N VAL A 114 -2.92 -1.37 17.45
CA VAL A 114 -3.10 -2.82 17.37
C VAL A 114 -2.16 -3.44 16.33
N THR A 115 -2.14 -2.90 15.11
CA THR A 115 -1.38 -3.52 14.00
C THR A 115 0.12 -3.49 14.24
N PHE A 116 0.66 -2.36 14.74
CA PHE A 116 2.10 -2.23 14.90
C PHE A 116 2.69 -3.21 15.93
N PRO A 117 2.23 -3.29 17.18
CA PRO A 117 2.80 -4.21 18.15
C PRO A 117 2.54 -5.69 17.80
N PHE A 118 1.33 -6.05 17.33
CA PHE A 118 1.03 -7.42 16.97
C PHE A 118 1.70 -7.83 15.66
N GLY A 119 1.75 -6.95 14.66
CA GLY A 119 2.38 -7.22 13.38
C GLY A 119 3.89 -7.36 13.49
N THR A 120 4.56 -6.38 14.11
CA THR A 120 6.02 -6.44 14.33
C THR A 120 6.41 -7.57 15.29
N GLY A 121 5.63 -7.78 16.35
CA GLY A 121 5.85 -8.89 17.28
C GLY A 121 5.77 -10.26 16.60
N ALA A 122 4.75 -10.49 15.76
CA ALA A 122 4.61 -11.70 14.96
C ALA A 122 5.76 -11.85 13.96
N ALA A 123 6.17 -10.77 13.30
CA ALA A 123 7.30 -10.76 12.36
C ALA A 123 8.62 -11.14 13.06
N ILE A 124 8.91 -10.54 14.21
CA ILE A 124 10.09 -10.86 15.02
C ILE A 124 10.07 -12.33 15.44
N TYR A 125 8.94 -12.81 15.93
CA TYR A 125 8.81 -14.23 16.32
C TYR A 125 9.06 -15.16 15.14
N LEU A 126 8.38 -14.94 14.01
CA LEU A 126 8.50 -15.79 12.83
C LEU A 126 9.91 -15.77 12.21
N GLN A 127 10.57 -14.62 12.23
CA GLN A 127 11.88 -14.46 11.60
C GLN A 127 13.02 -14.96 12.48
N GLU A 128 12.99 -14.66 13.79
CA GLU A 128 14.12 -14.85 14.68
C GLU A 128 13.96 -16.08 15.62
N PHE A 129 12.74 -16.39 16.02
CA PHE A 129 12.50 -17.40 17.07
C PHE A 129 11.80 -18.67 16.55
N ALA A 130 10.98 -18.57 15.52
CA ALA A 130 10.20 -19.70 15.05
C ALA A 130 11.10 -20.84 14.52
N PRO A 131 10.79 -22.10 14.86
CA PRO A 131 11.50 -23.24 14.29
C PRO A 131 11.23 -23.37 12.79
N LYS A 132 12.24 -23.71 11.99
CA LYS A 132 12.12 -23.95 10.54
C LYS A 132 11.43 -25.28 10.27
N ASN A 133 10.12 -25.37 10.50
CA ASN A 133 9.31 -26.56 10.30
C ASN A 133 8.20 -26.33 9.26
N ARG A 134 7.43 -27.40 8.95
CA ARG A 134 6.33 -27.34 7.99
C ARG A 134 5.21 -26.39 8.43
N LEU A 135 4.97 -26.27 9.73
CA LEU A 135 3.93 -25.38 10.29
C LEU A 135 4.31 -23.91 10.07
N THR A 136 5.54 -23.52 10.39
CA THR A 136 6.03 -22.15 10.16
C THR A 136 5.93 -21.78 8.68
N ARG A 137 6.36 -22.70 7.79
CA ARG A 137 6.24 -22.48 6.34
C ARG A 137 4.79 -22.35 5.89
N PHE A 138 3.88 -23.14 6.45
CA PHE A 138 2.45 -23.02 6.16
C PHE A 138 1.89 -21.66 6.60
N ILE A 139 2.25 -21.19 7.80
CA ILE A 139 1.86 -19.85 8.28
C ILE A 139 2.39 -18.76 7.35
N GLU A 140 3.64 -18.83 6.96
CA GLU A 140 4.27 -17.87 6.05
C GLU A 140 3.57 -17.78 4.69
N LEU A 141 3.26 -18.91 4.09
CA LEU A 141 2.53 -18.98 2.83
C LEU A 141 1.12 -18.39 2.96
N ASN A 142 0.43 -18.68 4.06
CA ASN A 142 -0.90 -18.12 4.31
C ASN A 142 -0.85 -16.59 4.52
N LEU A 143 0.13 -16.07 5.26
CA LEU A 143 0.29 -14.62 5.44
C LEU A 143 0.48 -13.90 4.10
N THR A 144 1.29 -14.45 3.21
CA THR A 144 1.48 -13.89 1.87
C THR A 144 0.21 -13.95 1.03
N ASN A 145 -0.55 -15.04 1.12
CA ASN A 145 -1.82 -15.19 0.42
C ASN A 145 -2.90 -14.25 0.98
N LEU A 146 -2.95 -14.07 2.31
CA LEU A 146 -3.88 -13.15 2.97
C LEU A 146 -3.65 -11.69 2.53
N ALA A 147 -2.41 -11.27 2.35
CA ALA A 147 -2.10 -9.93 1.82
C ALA A 147 -2.66 -9.69 0.41
N GLY A 148 -2.95 -10.74 -0.37
CA GLY A 148 -3.56 -10.66 -1.70
C GLY A 148 -5.10 -10.75 -1.71
N VAL A 149 -5.75 -10.92 -0.56
CA VAL A 149 -7.22 -11.01 -0.50
C VAL A 149 -7.86 -9.65 -0.74
N PRO A 150 -8.90 -9.55 -1.60
CA PRO A 150 -9.61 -8.30 -1.86
C PRO A 150 -10.16 -7.67 -0.56
N SER A 151 -9.99 -6.36 -0.39
CA SER A 151 -10.40 -5.61 0.80
C SER A 151 -11.88 -5.74 1.15
N VAL A 152 -12.74 -5.97 0.14
CA VAL A 152 -14.18 -6.20 0.32
C VAL A 152 -14.46 -7.40 1.23
N ILE A 153 -13.66 -8.47 1.12
CA ILE A 153 -13.81 -9.68 1.95
C ILE A 153 -13.51 -9.35 3.42
N TYR A 154 -12.47 -8.56 3.69
CA TYR A 154 -12.18 -8.09 5.04
C TYR A 154 -13.28 -7.19 5.59
N GLY A 155 -13.88 -6.33 4.75
CA GLY A 155 -15.03 -5.52 5.13
C GLY A 155 -16.25 -6.36 5.55
N LEU A 156 -16.57 -7.40 4.78
CA LEU A 156 -17.65 -8.34 5.10
C LEU A 156 -17.35 -9.15 6.36
N LEU A 157 -16.11 -9.60 6.52
CA LEU A 157 -15.65 -10.32 7.72
C LEU A 157 -15.75 -9.42 8.95
N GLY A 158 -15.30 -8.17 8.86
CA GLY A 158 -15.39 -7.20 9.95
C GLY A 158 -16.84 -6.88 10.34
N LEU A 159 -17.73 -6.74 9.36
CA LEU A 159 -19.16 -6.58 9.61
C LEU A 159 -19.75 -7.80 10.35
N ALA A 160 -19.38 -9.01 9.96
CA ALA A 160 -19.87 -10.22 10.59
C ALA A 160 -19.30 -10.39 12.01
N VAL A 161 -17.98 -10.27 12.16
CA VAL A 161 -17.27 -10.57 13.42
C VAL A 161 -17.42 -9.42 14.42
N PHE A 162 -17.04 -8.19 14.06
CA PHE A 162 -16.98 -7.11 15.04
C PHE A 162 -18.33 -6.45 15.26
N VAL A 163 -19.08 -6.18 14.18
CA VAL A 163 -20.36 -5.47 14.30
C VAL A 163 -21.45 -6.38 14.85
N ARG A 164 -21.55 -7.64 14.37
CA ARG A 164 -22.63 -8.57 14.74
C ARG A 164 -22.26 -9.51 15.86
N LEU A 165 -21.20 -10.32 15.72
CA LEU A 165 -20.86 -11.34 16.70
C LEU A 165 -20.29 -10.74 17.98
N ALA A 166 -19.33 -9.81 17.89
CA ALA A 166 -18.76 -9.13 19.06
C ALA A 166 -19.67 -8.05 19.63
N GLY A 167 -20.74 -7.67 18.92
CA GLY A 167 -21.72 -6.72 19.41
C GLY A 167 -21.23 -5.25 19.51
N PHE A 168 -20.11 -4.89 18.89
CA PHE A 168 -19.58 -3.52 18.94
C PHE A 168 -20.42 -2.52 18.11
N GLY A 169 -21.39 -3.01 17.35
CA GLY A 169 -22.24 -2.17 16.51
C GLY A 169 -21.46 -1.48 15.40
N ARG A 170 -22.10 -0.51 14.74
CA ARG A 170 -21.48 0.35 13.73
C ARG A 170 -20.69 1.47 14.41
N SER A 171 -19.50 1.15 14.89
CA SER A 171 -18.64 2.05 15.64
C SER A 171 -17.28 2.24 14.98
N VAL A 172 -16.58 3.29 15.39
CA VAL A 172 -15.18 3.54 14.96
C VAL A 172 -14.29 2.38 15.37
N LEU A 173 -14.57 1.74 16.51
CA LEU A 173 -13.85 0.55 16.98
C LEU A 173 -13.99 -0.63 16.00
N SER A 174 -15.21 -0.92 15.56
CA SER A 174 -15.46 -1.99 14.56
C SER A 174 -14.74 -1.71 13.25
N GLY A 175 -14.78 -0.45 12.78
CA GLY A 175 -14.06 -0.02 11.58
C GLY A 175 -12.55 -0.15 11.75
N GLY A 176 -11.99 0.33 12.86
CA GLY A 176 -10.57 0.26 13.16
C GLY A 176 -10.05 -1.17 13.25
N LEU A 177 -10.77 -2.08 13.93
CA LEU A 177 -10.42 -3.49 14.00
C LEU A 177 -10.51 -4.20 12.64
N THR A 178 -11.49 -3.83 11.81
CA THR A 178 -11.59 -4.35 10.44
C THR A 178 -10.41 -3.92 9.57
N LEU A 179 -10.01 -2.66 9.65
CA LEU A 179 -8.82 -2.15 8.97
C LEU A 179 -7.54 -2.80 9.51
N THR A 180 -7.48 -3.05 10.81
CA THR A 180 -6.36 -3.79 11.43
C THR A 180 -6.22 -5.18 10.83
N LEU A 181 -7.31 -5.94 10.67
CA LEU A 181 -7.27 -7.26 10.02
C LEU A 181 -6.75 -7.18 8.58
N LEU A 182 -7.16 -6.17 7.84
CA LEU A 182 -6.72 -5.95 6.47
C LEU A 182 -5.21 -5.66 6.37
N ILE A 183 -4.70 -4.81 7.26
CA ILE A 183 -3.33 -4.30 7.21
C ILE A 183 -2.34 -5.25 7.89
N LEU A 184 -2.78 -6.03 8.89
CA LEU A 184 -1.93 -6.88 9.70
C LEU A 184 -1.03 -7.84 8.89
N PRO A 185 -1.51 -8.60 7.89
CA PRO A 185 -0.66 -9.47 7.09
C PRO A 185 0.44 -8.70 6.34
N VAL A 186 0.12 -7.52 5.81
CA VAL A 186 1.06 -6.67 5.08
C VAL A 186 2.18 -6.18 6.01
N VAL A 187 1.82 -5.71 7.22
CA VAL A 187 2.80 -5.26 8.22
C VAL A 187 3.70 -6.41 8.67
N ILE A 188 3.14 -7.63 8.87
CA ILE A 188 3.95 -8.81 9.23
C ILE A 188 4.98 -9.11 8.13
N VAL A 189 4.54 -9.15 6.87
CA VAL A 189 5.44 -9.46 5.73
C VAL A 189 6.50 -8.37 5.58
N ALA A 190 6.13 -7.10 5.57
CA ALA A 190 7.07 -5.98 5.45
C ALA A 190 8.09 -5.95 6.60
N SER A 191 7.64 -6.14 7.84
CA SER A 191 8.52 -6.19 9.01
C SER A 191 9.49 -7.38 8.96
N ARG A 192 9.05 -8.53 8.44
CA ARG A 192 9.94 -9.69 8.23
C ARG A 192 11.01 -9.40 7.18
N GLU A 193 10.66 -8.78 6.07
CA GLU A 193 11.64 -8.41 5.04
C GLU A 193 12.66 -7.39 5.58
N ALA A 194 12.22 -6.42 6.40
CA ALA A 194 13.12 -5.51 7.09
C ALA A 194 14.11 -6.22 8.05
N LEU A 195 13.61 -7.22 8.81
CA LEU A 195 14.47 -8.05 9.67
C LEU A 195 15.46 -8.91 8.89
N LYS A 196 15.06 -9.44 7.73
CA LYS A 196 15.95 -10.22 6.84
C LYS A 196 17.06 -9.36 6.23
N ALA A 197 16.79 -8.08 5.98
CA ALA A 197 17.78 -7.15 5.42
C ALA A 197 18.95 -6.86 6.39
N VAL A 198 18.77 -7.11 7.70
CA VAL A 198 19.86 -6.94 8.68
C VAL A 198 20.91 -8.03 8.49
N PRO A 199 22.19 -7.67 8.27
CA PRO A 199 23.26 -8.63 8.06
C PRO A 199 23.44 -9.62 9.20
N ASP A 200 23.70 -10.90 8.88
CA ASP A 200 23.90 -11.95 9.89
C ASP A 200 25.16 -11.72 10.76
N THR A 201 26.11 -10.94 10.27
CA THR A 201 27.30 -10.55 11.03
C THR A 201 26.95 -9.79 12.33
N ILE A 202 25.87 -9.00 12.33
CA ILE A 202 25.39 -8.29 13.53
C ILE A 202 24.89 -9.31 14.56
N ARG A 203 24.14 -10.32 14.13
CA ARG A 203 23.64 -11.40 14.99
C ARG A 203 24.78 -12.22 15.59
N GLN A 204 25.69 -12.65 14.73
CA GLN A 204 26.85 -13.49 15.11
C GLN A 204 27.82 -12.69 16.01
N GLY A 205 28.08 -11.42 15.72
CA GLY A 205 28.93 -10.55 16.54
C GLY A 205 28.39 -10.39 17.96
N ALA A 206 27.08 -10.16 18.11
CA ALA A 206 26.44 -10.07 19.43
C ALA A 206 26.54 -11.38 20.22
N LEU A 207 26.32 -12.53 19.56
CA LEU A 207 26.45 -13.85 20.18
C LEU A 207 27.91 -14.17 20.57
N ALA A 208 28.89 -13.78 19.76
CA ALA A 208 30.32 -13.96 20.04
C ALA A 208 30.77 -13.17 21.28
N LEU A 209 30.12 -12.04 21.58
CA LEU A 209 30.34 -11.23 22.79
C LEU A 209 29.57 -11.78 24.01
N GLY A 210 28.94 -12.96 23.91
CA GLY A 210 28.26 -13.60 25.01
C GLY A 210 26.79 -13.15 25.22
N ALA A 211 26.22 -12.39 24.28
CA ALA A 211 24.81 -12.02 24.38
C ALA A 211 23.91 -13.25 24.16
N THR A 212 22.79 -13.33 24.90
CA THR A 212 21.75 -14.33 24.61
C THR A 212 21.06 -14.00 23.30
N LYS A 213 20.42 -15.00 22.66
CA LYS A 213 19.67 -14.80 21.44
C LYS A 213 18.64 -13.67 21.57
N PHE A 214 17.93 -13.61 22.69
CA PHE A 214 16.96 -12.57 22.97
C PHE A 214 17.62 -11.17 23.02
N GLN A 215 18.75 -11.06 23.72
CA GLN A 215 19.51 -9.80 23.80
C GLN A 215 20.02 -9.36 22.43
N ALA A 216 20.57 -10.28 21.64
CA ALA A 216 21.04 -9.99 20.29
C ALA A 216 19.91 -9.45 19.39
N VAL A 217 18.74 -10.10 19.42
CA VAL A 217 17.58 -9.68 18.61
C VAL A 217 17.07 -8.32 19.06
N PHE A 218 16.73 -8.13 20.33
CA PHE A 218 16.06 -6.90 20.78
C PHE A 218 17.00 -5.69 20.94
N ARG A 219 18.30 -5.90 21.16
CA ARG A 219 19.26 -4.79 21.33
C ARG A 219 20.02 -4.42 20.06
N GLN A 220 20.10 -5.34 19.07
CA GLN A 220 20.88 -5.09 17.86
C GLN A 220 20.03 -5.22 16.58
N VAL A 221 19.35 -6.37 16.38
CA VAL A 221 18.65 -6.66 15.14
C VAL A 221 17.41 -5.78 14.98
N VAL A 222 16.55 -5.72 15.99
CA VAL A 222 15.29 -4.94 15.92
C VAL A 222 15.58 -3.44 15.74
N PRO A 223 16.46 -2.78 16.51
CA PRO A 223 16.78 -1.38 16.27
C PRO A 223 17.36 -1.12 14.89
N SER A 224 18.18 -2.03 14.37
CA SER A 224 18.74 -1.92 13.00
C SER A 224 17.68 -2.11 11.91
N ALA A 225 16.61 -2.84 12.17
CA ALA A 225 15.52 -3.08 11.23
C ALA A 225 14.43 -1.99 11.25
N ILE A 226 14.30 -1.19 12.33
CA ILE A 226 13.26 -0.15 12.46
C ILE A 226 13.16 0.76 11.24
N PRO A 227 14.25 1.29 10.64
CA PRO A 227 14.15 2.14 9.46
C PRO A 227 13.49 1.48 8.25
N GLY A 228 13.52 0.14 8.20
CA GLY A 228 12.84 -0.62 7.15
C GLY A 228 11.43 -1.11 7.50
N MET A 229 11.01 -0.93 8.75
CA MET A 229 9.67 -1.32 9.23
C MET A 229 8.67 -0.16 9.20
N VAL A 230 9.17 1.09 9.18
CA VAL A 230 8.42 2.35 9.18
C VAL A 230 8.45 2.96 7.79
#